data_2a4efcf6757692c8a66c8208f3a96002
#
_entry.id   2a4efcf6757692c8a66c8208f3a96002
#
_cell.length_a   1.000
_cell.length_b   1.000
_cell.length_c   1.000
_cell.angle_alpha   90.00
_cell.angle_beta   90.00
_cell.angle_gamma   90.00
#
_symmetry.space_group_name_H-M   'P 1'
#
loop_
_entity.id
_entity.type
_entity.pdbx_description
1 polymer ?
#
loop_
_entity_poly.entity_id
_entity_poly.type
_entity_poly.pdbx_seq_one_letter_code
_entity_poly.pdbx_strand_id
1 'polypeptide(L)'
;MRKLTPELLDHLPPDSPGVARARCDLRRINFVMGNDRWILRHLPEKPTAITEIGAGEGLLLTSISRKHPGISLAAYDLAPRPAALPTSINWIQADIFSQPPPQQGGVLIANLFLHHFTDTQLSKLSEWMSGFETIITSEPFRARIPLLLAKAATPLIHPITRHDMRVSIEAGFRPGELPTALRLDQLGYRFRETASHRGFIRMIAEKLR
;
A
#
# COMPACT_ATOMS: atom_id res chain seq x y z
N MET A 1 -17.46 -9.98 -6.12
CA MET A 1 -17.17 -8.63 -6.61
C MET A 1 -16.55 -7.81 -5.49
N ARG A 2 -15.58 -6.94 -5.73
CA ARG A 2 -15.00 -6.02 -4.76
C ARG A 2 -16.06 -4.96 -4.39
N LYS A 3 -16.14 -4.59 -3.11
CA LYS A 3 -17.07 -3.55 -2.65
C LYS A 3 -16.24 -2.39 -2.13
N LEU A 4 -16.14 -1.34 -2.93
CA LEU A 4 -15.44 -0.12 -2.54
C LEU A 4 -16.40 0.76 -1.72
N THR A 5 -16.00 0.99 -0.49
CA THR A 5 -16.69 1.91 0.44
C THR A 5 -15.63 2.84 1.00
N PRO A 6 -15.84 4.17 1.04
CA PRO A 6 -14.86 5.10 1.60
C PRO A 6 -14.49 4.76 3.05
N GLU A 7 -13.22 4.85 3.38
CA GLU A 7 -12.73 4.76 4.76
C GLU A 7 -13.01 6.06 5.52
N LEU A 8 -13.34 5.95 6.80
CA LEU A 8 -13.63 7.13 7.61
C LEU A 8 -12.38 8.00 7.82
N LEU A 9 -11.21 7.38 7.95
CA LEU A 9 -9.95 8.10 8.16
C LEU A 9 -9.54 8.98 6.97
N ASP A 10 -9.99 8.67 5.77
CA ASP A 10 -9.69 9.45 4.56
C ASP A 10 -10.47 10.77 4.51
N HIS A 11 -11.58 10.86 5.24
CA HIS A 11 -12.50 11.99 5.19
C HIS A 11 -12.59 12.80 6.48
N LEU A 12 -12.13 12.23 7.60
CA LEU A 12 -12.17 12.93 8.89
C LEU A 12 -11.02 13.93 9.00
N PRO A 13 -11.28 15.16 9.51
CA PRO A 13 -10.22 16.09 9.86
C PRO A 13 -9.20 15.46 10.80
N PRO A 14 -7.88 15.73 10.63
CA PRO A 14 -6.82 15.08 11.41
C PRO A 14 -6.94 15.27 12.93
N ASP A 15 -7.56 16.35 13.36
CA ASP A 15 -7.80 16.74 14.76
C ASP A 15 -9.13 16.21 15.31
N SER A 16 -9.92 15.49 14.50
CA SER A 16 -11.19 14.90 14.93
C SER A 16 -10.99 13.92 16.09
N PRO A 17 -11.94 13.88 17.05
CA PRO A 17 -11.90 12.91 18.15
C PRO A 17 -11.80 11.49 17.64
N GLY A 18 -10.84 10.71 18.17
CA GLY A 18 -10.63 9.31 17.81
C GLY A 18 -9.71 9.06 16.61
N VAL A 19 -9.43 10.04 15.74
CA VAL A 19 -8.51 9.84 14.59
C VAL A 19 -7.11 9.46 15.06
N ALA A 20 -6.55 10.14 16.07
CA ALA A 20 -5.24 9.80 16.64
C ALA A 20 -5.20 8.37 17.18
N ARG A 21 -6.30 7.92 17.83
CA ARG A 21 -6.43 6.56 18.36
C ARG A 21 -6.56 5.53 17.24
N ALA A 22 -7.37 5.82 16.22
CA ALA A 22 -7.52 4.96 15.06
C ALA A 22 -6.18 4.78 14.30
N ARG A 23 -5.41 5.86 14.10
CA ARG A 23 -4.05 5.78 13.53
C ARG A 23 -3.11 4.94 14.41
N CYS A 24 -3.21 5.06 15.74
CA CYS A 24 -2.43 4.22 16.64
C CYS A 24 -2.81 2.74 16.51
N ASP A 25 -4.10 2.43 16.42
CA ASP A 25 -4.59 1.07 16.19
C ASP A 25 -4.08 0.51 14.85
N LEU A 26 -4.17 1.28 13.77
CA LEU A 26 -3.65 0.87 12.46
C LEU A 26 -2.15 0.59 12.50
N ARG A 27 -1.35 1.42 13.15
CA ARG A 27 0.10 1.17 13.32
C ARG A 27 0.36 -0.16 14.05
N ARG A 28 -0.40 -0.44 15.14
CA ARG A 28 -0.28 -1.72 15.88
C ARG A 28 -0.70 -2.91 15.03
N ILE A 29 -1.81 -2.80 14.31
CA ILE A 29 -2.29 -3.83 13.40
C ILE A 29 -1.22 -4.11 12.35
N ASN A 30 -0.73 -3.10 11.64
CA ASN A 30 0.30 -3.25 10.60
C ASN A 30 1.59 -3.87 11.15
N PHE A 31 2.01 -3.50 12.36
CA PHE A 31 3.17 -4.09 13.03
C PHE A 31 2.97 -5.59 13.31
N VAL A 32 1.84 -5.98 13.90
CA VAL A 32 1.51 -7.39 14.20
C VAL A 32 1.38 -8.20 12.92
N MET A 33 0.75 -7.63 11.90
CA MET A 33 0.53 -8.29 10.61
C MET A 33 1.81 -8.35 9.78
N GLY A 34 2.80 -7.49 10.05
CA GLY A 34 4.15 -7.57 9.54
C GLY A 34 4.30 -7.26 8.05
N ASN A 35 3.48 -6.35 7.50
CA ASN A 35 3.55 -5.95 6.10
C ASN A 35 4.86 -5.26 5.76
N ASP A 36 5.24 -4.23 6.53
CA ASP A 36 6.49 -3.51 6.32
C ASP A 36 7.69 -4.45 6.39
N ARG A 37 7.70 -5.36 7.38
CA ARG A 37 8.76 -6.36 7.52
C ARG A 37 8.84 -7.30 6.31
N TRP A 38 7.68 -7.68 5.76
CA TRP A 38 7.66 -8.50 4.57
C TRP A 38 8.19 -7.72 3.35
N ILE A 39 7.74 -6.49 3.13
CA ILE A 39 8.23 -5.63 2.04
C ILE A 39 9.74 -5.45 2.14
N LEU A 40 10.25 -5.06 3.33
CA LEU A 40 11.68 -4.85 3.59
C LEU A 40 12.56 -6.09 3.32
N ARG A 41 12.01 -7.30 3.45
CA ARG A 41 12.72 -8.56 3.15
C ARG A 41 12.74 -8.92 1.68
N HIS A 42 11.84 -8.34 0.89
CA HIS A 42 11.69 -8.64 -0.53
C HIS A 42 12.16 -7.49 -1.43
N LEU A 43 12.72 -6.43 -0.84
CA LEU A 43 13.43 -5.44 -1.63
C LEU A 43 14.63 -6.10 -2.32
N PRO A 44 14.94 -5.72 -3.57
CA PRO A 44 16.20 -6.09 -4.20
C PRO A 44 17.40 -5.69 -3.32
N GLU A 45 18.50 -6.42 -3.40
CA GLU A 45 19.70 -6.13 -2.60
C GLU A 45 20.26 -4.72 -2.86
N LYS A 46 20.19 -4.28 -4.10
CA LYS A 46 20.74 -2.97 -4.54
C LYS A 46 19.70 -2.24 -5.39
N PRO A 47 18.60 -1.74 -4.79
CA PRO A 47 17.64 -0.96 -5.53
C PRO A 47 18.24 0.37 -5.95
N THR A 48 17.97 0.83 -7.17
CA THR A 48 18.47 2.11 -7.69
C THR A 48 17.67 3.29 -7.12
N ALA A 49 16.37 3.11 -7.00
CA ALA A 49 15.45 4.07 -6.42
C ALA A 49 14.24 3.31 -5.86
N ILE A 50 13.53 3.90 -4.89
CA ILE A 50 12.28 3.35 -4.37
C ILE A 50 11.22 4.44 -4.33
N THR A 51 10.05 4.13 -4.88
CA THR A 51 8.87 4.99 -4.86
C THR A 51 7.75 4.26 -4.11
N GLU A 52 7.12 4.93 -3.15
CA GLU A 52 5.92 4.43 -2.47
C GLU A 52 4.72 5.28 -2.86
N ILE A 53 3.61 4.63 -3.25
CA ILE A 53 2.33 5.27 -3.51
C ILE A 53 1.35 4.98 -2.37
N GLY A 54 0.61 6.02 -1.91
CA GLY A 54 -0.21 5.93 -0.71
C GLY A 54 0.63 5.78 0.56
N ALA A 55 1.68 6.60 0.70
CA ALA A 55 2.69 6.44 1.73
C ALA A 55 2.21 6.77 3.16
N GLY A 56 1.04 7.42 3.31
CA GLY A 56 0.43 7.72 4.59
C GLY A 56 1.32 8.53 5.53
N GLU A 57 1.79 7.93 6.62
CA GLU A 57 2.72 8.58 7.56
C GLU A 57 4.21 8.44 7.14
N GLY A 58 4.53 7.77 6.03
CA GLY A 58 5.89 7.59 5.52
C GLY A 58 6.79 6.69 6.38
N LEU A 59 6.20 5.83 7.23
CA LEU A 59 6.95 5.00 8.19
C LEU A 59 7.78 3.94 7.49
N LEU A 60 7.26 3.34 6.41
CA LEU A 60 7.98 2.33 5.64
C LEU A 60 9.20 2.96 4.95
N LEU A 61 9.03 4.09 4.24
CA LEU A 61 10.16 4.81 3.62
C LEU A 61 11.18 5.31 4.65
N THR A 62 10.73 5.74 5.84
CA THR A 62 11.63 6.08 6.94
C THR A 62 12.48 4.87 7.37
N SER A 63 11.88 3.68 7.42
CA SER A 63 12.60 2.45 7.73
C SER A 63 13.58 2.07 6.62
N ILE A 64 13.19 2.27 5.36
CA ILE A 64 14.04 2.03 4.18
C ILE A 64 15.23 3.00 4.16
N SER A 65 15.01 4.29 4.42
CA SER A 65 16.08 5.31 4.42
C SER A 65 17.20 5.00 5.42
N ARG A 66 16.83 4.42 6.56
CA ARG A 66 17.82 3.98 7.58
C ARG A 66 18.60 2.74 7.15
N LYS A 67 17.95 1.82 6.43
CA LYS A 67 18.57 0.56 5.99
C LYS A 67 19.42 0.75 4.71
N HIS A 68 19.04 1.68 3.86
CA HIS A 68 19.67 1.97 2.57
C HIS A 68 20.02 3.46 2.47
N PRO A 69 21.05 3.95 3.21
CA PRO A 69 21.43 5.35 3.18
C PRO A 69 21.90 5.75 1.77
N GLY A 70 21.48 6.93 1.31
CA GLY A 70 21.86 7.47 0.02
C GLY A 70 21.03 7.02 -1.18
N ILE A 71 20.06 6.11 -0.99
CA ILE A 71 19.13 5.73 -2.06
C ILE A 71 18.12 6.86 -2.34
N SER A 72 17.75 7.02 -3.61
CA SER A 72 16.66 7.92 -3.99
C SER A 72 15.32 7.38 -3.51
N LEU A 73 14.61 8.15 -2.68
CA LEU A 73 13.30 7.79 -2.13
C LEU A 73 12.26 8.84 -2.49
N ALA A 74 11.13 8.40 -3.03
CA ALA A 74 9.99 9.22 -3.34
C ALA A 74 8.69 8.65 -2.74
N ALA A 75 7.80 9.54 -2.32
CA ALA A 75 6.48 9.20 -1.81
C ALA A 75 5.42 10.01 -2.55
N TYR A 76 4.34 9.36 -2.97
CA TYR A 76 3.14 10.02 -3.48
C TYR A 76 1.99 9.78 -2.53
N ASP A 77 1.35 10.87 -2.09
CA ASP A 77 0.17 10.83 -1.22
C ASP A 77 -0.68 12.08 -1.40
N LEU A 78 -1.97 11.99 -1.12
CA LEU A 78 -2.87 13.15 -1.09
C LEU A 78 -2.65 14.01 0.17
N ALA A 79 -2.21 13.36 1.26
CA ALA A 79 -1.96 14.02 2.53
C ALA A 79 -0.72 14.92 2.47
N PRO A 80 -0.66 15.97 3.27
CA PRO A 80 0.54 16.80 3.39
C PRO A 80 1.71 16.00 3.96
N ARG A 81 2.93 16.43 3.61
CA ARG A 81 4.16 15.81 4.10
C ARG A 81 4.15 15.71 5.64
N PRO A 82 4.34 14.52 6.22
CA PRO A 82 4.46 14.37 7.67
C PRO A 82 5.65 15.15 8.24
N ALA A 83 5.44 15.88 9.34
CA ALA A 83 6.49 16.70 9.95
C ALA A 83 7.73 15.91 10.40
N ALA A 84 7.53 14.66 10.81
CA ALA A 84 8.61 13.77 11.26
C ALA A 84 9.34 13.03 10.13
N LEU A 85 8.91 13.22 8.86
CA LEU A 85 9.49 12.50 7.73
C LEU A 85 10.92 13.01 7.44
N PRO A 86 11.93 12.13 7.27
CA PRO A 86 13.30 12.51 6.91
C PRO A 86 13.34 13.38 5.64
N THR A 87 14.15 14.45 5.64
CA THR A 87 14.27 15.37 4.50
C THR A 87 14.82 14.73 3.24
N SER A 88 15.51 13.59 3.37
CA SER A 88 16.01 12.79 2.25
C SER A 88 14.92 12.09 1.43
N ILE A 89 13.67 12.03 1.93
CA ILE A 89 12.54 11.44 1.21
C ILE A 89 11.82 12.56 0.45
N ASN A 90 11.77 12.45 -0.88
CA ASN A 90 11.02 13.35 -1.72
C ASN A 90 9.52 13.06 -1.59
N TRP A 91 8.74 14.00 -1.03
CA TRP A 91 7.32 13.88 -0.84
C TRP A 91 6.56 14.68 -1.90
N ILE A 92 5.76 13.99 -2.70
CA ILE A 92 4.91 14.56 -3.73
C ILE A 92 3.46 14.49 -3.23
N GLN A 93 2.96 15.64 -2.75
CA GLN A 93 1.55 15.77 -2.35
C GLN A 93 0.70 16.00 -3.58
N ALA A 94 0.13 14.93 -4.12
CA ALA A 94 -0.68 15.00 -5.33
C ALA A 94 -1.58 13.77 -5.50
N ASP A 95 -2.64 13.94 -6.31
CA ASP A 95 -3.38 12.81 -6.87
C ASP A 95 -2.47 12.09 -7.88
N ILE A 96 -2.25 10.80 -7.67
CA ILE A 96 -1.40 9.96 -8.53
C ILE A 96 -1.84 9.97 -9.99
N PHE A 97 -3.14 10.10 -10.25
CA PHE A 97 -3.69 10.16 -11.61
C PHE A 97 -3.43 11.49 -12.32
N SER A 98 -3.05 12.53 -11.58
CA SER A 98 -2.68 13.84 -12.12
C SER A 98 -1.19 14.01 -12.38
N GLN A 99 -0.37 13.04 -11.95
CA GLN A 99 1.08 13.11 -12.05
C GLN A 99 1.61 12.27 -13.21
N PRO A 100 2.62 12.75 -13.92
CA PRO A 100 3.34 11.91 -14.86
C PRO A 100 4.06 10.79 -14.11
N PRO A 101 4.30 9.64 -14.75
CA PRO A 101 5.11 8.59 -14.16
C PRO A 101 6.51 9.13 -13.85
N PRO A 102 7.13 8.71 -12.74
CA PRO A 102 8.51 9.07 -12.44
C PRO A 102 9.48 8.47 -13.47
N GLN A 103 10.75 8.82 -13.35
CA GLN A 103 11.80 8.22 -14.20
C GLN A 103 11.74 6.69 -14.15
N GLN A 104 11.97 6.06 -15.30
CA GLN A 104 11.94 4.60 -15.41
C GLN A 104 12.99 3.94 -14.52
N GLY A 105 12.67 2.75 -14.02
CA GLY A 105 13.53 1.92 -13.20
C GLY A 105 13.19 1.92 -11.71
N GLY A 106 13.95 1.15 -10.94
CA GLY A 106 13.76 1.04 -9.49
C GLY A 106 12.56 0.23 -9.03
N VAL A 107 12.17 0.44 -7.78
CA VAL A 107 11.12 -0.33 -7.09
C VAL A 107 9.93 0.56 -6.81
N LEU A 108 8.76 0.09 -7.18
CA LEU A 108 7.49 0.66 -6.74
C LEU A 108 6.92 -0.15 -5.57
N ILE A 109 6.47 0.53 -4.55
CA ILE A 109 5.77 -0.06 -3.41
C ILE A 109 4.35 0.51 -3.35
N ALA A 110 3.36 -0.39 -3.19
CA ALA A 110 2.00 -0.04 -2.81
C ALA A 110 1.58 -0.93 -1.63
N ASN A 111 1.46 -0.32 -0.45
CA ASN A 111 1.15 -1.03 0.78
C ASN A 111 -0.18 -0.52 1.34
N LEU A 112 -1.23 -1.36 1.25
CA LEU A 112 -2.58 -1.01 1.68
C LEU A 112 -3.14 0.23 0.96
N PHE A 113 -2.98 0.29 -0.36
CA PHE A 113 -3.36 1.44 -1.15
C PHE A 113 -4.23 1.09 -2.37
N LEU A 114 -3.90 0.02 -3.09
CA LEU A 114 -4.56 -0.29 -4.37
C LEU A 114 -6.02 -0.71 -4.22
N HIS A 115 -6.44 -1.16 -3.05
CA HIS A 115 -7.82 -1.55 -2.79
C HIS A 115 -8.81 -0.37 -2.79
N HIS A 116 -8.34 0.88 -2.71
CA HIS A 116 -9.18 2.07 -2.83
C HIS A 116 -9.68 2.32 -4.26
N PHE A 117 -9.09 1.67 -5.27
CA PHE A 117 -9.37 1.96 -6.68
C PHE A 117 -10.25 0.92 -7.34
N THR A 118 -11.10 1.39 -8.27
CA THR A 118 -11.86 0.53 -9.19
C THR A 118 -10.93 -0.18 -10.16
N ASP A 119 -11.40 -1.27 -10.78
CA ASP A 119 -10.59 -2.00 -11.76
C ASP A 119 -10.21 -1.13 -12.96
N THR A 120 -11.08 -0.17 -13.37
CA THR A 120 -10.76 0.81 -14.40
C THR A 120 -9.64 1.77 -13.96
N GLN A 121 -9.67 2.22 -12.72
CA GLN A 121 -8.59 3.07 -12.16
C GLN A 121 -7.29 2.29 -12.03
N LEU A 122 -7.33 1.02 -11.58
CA LEU A 122 -6.15 0.15 -11.53
C LEU A 122 -5.54 -0.08 -12.91
N SER A 123 -6.37 -0.26 -13.94
CA SER A 123 -5.89 -0.37 -15.33
C SER A 123 -5.18 0.91 -15.82
N LYS A 124 -5.66 2.09 -15.43
CA LYS A 124 -4.97 3.37 -15.72
C LYS A 124 -3.67 3.50 -14.93
N LEU A 125 -3.71 3.15 -13.65
CA LEU A 125 -2.55 3.20 -12.78
C LEU A 125 -1.44 2.26 -13.25
N SER A 126 -1.80 1.13 -13.86
CA SER A 126 -0.84 0.16 -14.38
C SER A 126 0.07 0.73 -15.47
N GLU A 127 -0.44 1.64 -16.29
CA GLU A 127 0.38 2.35 -17.30
C GLU A 127 1.42 3.24 -16.63
N TRP A 128 1.02 3.97 -15.56
CA TRP A 128 1.92 4.76 -14.73
C TRP A 128 2.98 3.88 -14.04
N MET A 129 2.57 2.70 -13.57
CA MET A 129 3.45 1.74 -12.89
C MET A 129 4.41 1.02 -13.84
N SER A 130 4.14 1.01 -15.14
CA SER A 130 4.87 0.21 -16.14
C SER A 130 6.34 0.59 -16.31
N GLY A 131 6.76 1.76 -15.82
CA GLY A 131 8.17 2.22 -15.85
C GLY A 131 9.08 1.55 -14.82
N PHE A 132 8.55 0.89 -13.80
CA PHE A 132 9.34 0.30 -12.73
C PHE A 132 9.87 -1.09 -13.08
N GLU A 133 11.06 -1.44 -12.58
CA GLU A 133 11.65 -2.77 -12.74
C GLU A 133 11.00 -3.80 -11.82
N THR A 134 10.66 -3.37 -10.61
CA THR A 134 10.03 -4.22 -9.59
C THR A 134 8.84 -3.51 -8.97
N ILE A 135 7.73 -4.22 -8.83
CA ILE A 135 6.53 -3.76 -8.13
C ILE A 135 6.28 -4.69 -6.95
N ILE A 136 6.19 -4.11 -5.75
CA ILE A 136 5.90 -4.84 -4.51
C ILE A 136 4.61 -4.32 -3.93
N THR A 137 3.62 -5.21 -3.74
CA THR A 137 2.35 -4.84 -3.15
C THR A 137 1.97 -5.71 -1.97
N SER A 138 1.23 -5.13 -1.02
CA SER A 138 0.59 -5.86 0.06
C SER A 138 -0.78 -5.25 0.30
N GLU A 139 -1.84 -6.00 0.00
CA GLU A 139 -3.21 -5.52 0.00
C GLU A 139 -4.11 -6.41 0.88
N PRO A 140 -5.26 -5.93 1.36
CA PRO A 140 -6.18 -6.76 2.13
C PRO A 140 -6.65 -7.97 1.33
N PHE A 141 -6.64 -9.14 1.97
CA PHE A 141 -7.15 -10.37 1.40
C PHE A 141 -8.65 -10.48 1.62
N ARG A 142 -9.44 -10.41 0.55
CA ARG A 142 -10.91 -10.53 0.60
C ARG A 142 -11.35 -11.98 0.79
N ALA A 143 -11.32 -12.42 2.05
CA ALA A 143 -11.73 -13.78 2.45
C ALA A 143 -12.52 -13.76 3.76
N ARG A 144 -13.19 -14.89 4.08
CA ARG A 144 -13.98 -15.02 5.31
C ARG A 144 -13.12 -14.97 6.58
N ILE A 145 -11.94 -15.59 6.55
CA ILE A 145 -11.04 -15.65 7.71
C ILE A 145 -10.58 -14.25 8.16
N PRO A 146 -10.04 -13.38 7.30
CA PRO A 146 -9.72 -12.00 7.68
C PRO A 146 -10.91 -11.25 8.29
N LEU A 147 -12.12 -11.41 7.74
CA LEU A 147 -13.33 -10.77 8.29
C LEU A 147 -13.67 -11.30 9.68
N LEU A 148 -13.52 -12.59 9.95
CA LEU A 148 -13.73 -13.18 11.28
C LEU A 148 -12.69 -12.68 12.28
N LEU A 149 -11.42 -12.61 11.88
CA LEU A 149 -10.34 -12.06 12.72
C LEU A 149 -10.58 -10.58 13.04
N ALA A 150 -10.99 -9.80 12.03
CA ALA A 150 -11.38 -8.41 12.21
C ALA A 150 -12.53 -8.26 13.21
N LYS A 151 -13.55 -9.12 13.10
CA LYS A 151 -14.67 -9.15 14.04
C LYS A 151 -14.22 -9.52 15.45
N ALA A 152 -13.32 -10.48 15.60
CA ALA A 152 -12.76 -10.87 16.90
C ALA A 152 -11.92 -9.75 17.55
N ALA A 153 -11.22 -8.94 16.75
CA ALA A 153 -10.45 -7.79 17.25
C ALA A 153 -11.32 -6.58 17.65
N THR A 154 -12.61 -6.59 17.32
CA THR A 154 -13.56 -5.49 17.56
C THR A 154 -13.52 -4.91 18.99
N PRO A 155 -13.47 -5.69 20.08
CA PRO A 155 -13.46 -5.13 21.43
C PRO A 155 -12.20 -4.31 21.75
N LEU A 156 -11.12 -4.51 21.03
CA LEU A 156 -9.78 -3.98 21.31
C LEU A 156 -9.42 -2.72 20.52
N ILE A 157 -10.23 -2.36 19.50
CA ILE A 157 -9.92 -1.29 18.54
C ILE A 157 -11.02 -0.24 18.48
N HIS A 158 -10.62 0.98 18.09
CA HIS A 158 -11.53 2.13 17.99
C HIS A 158 -12.63 1.90 16.93
N PRO A 159 -13.86 2.45 17.08
CA PRO A 159 -14.94 2.30 16.10
C PRO A 159 -14.57 2.69 14.66
N ILE A 160 -13.80 3.76 14.47
CA ILE A 160 -13.27 4.17 13.16
C ILE A 160 -12.44 3.03 12.56
N THR A 161 -11.47 2.50 13.30
CA THR A 161 -10.61 1.39 12.85
C THR A 161 -11.42 0.13 12.51
N ARG A 162 -12.50 -0.16 13.27
CA ARG A 162 -13.39 -1.28 12.98
C ARG A 162 -14.09 -1.14 11.64
N HIS A 163 -14.61 0.06 11.37
CA HIS A 163 -15.26 0.37 10.11
C HIS A 163 -14.25 0.22 8.96
N ASP A 164 -13.12 0.92 9.05
CA ASP A 164 -12.14 0.99 7.98
C ASP A 164 -11.53 -0.39 7.68
N MET A 165 -11.14 -1.15 8.71
CA MET A 165 -10.64 -2.51 8.53
C MET A 165 -11.64 -3.43 7.81
N ARG A 166 -12.95 -3.33 8.12
CA ARG A 166 -13.98 -4.12 7.44
C ARG A 166 -14.11 -3.72 5.98
N VAL A 167 -14.23 -2.42 5.69
CA VAL A 167 -14.42 -1.96 4.31
C VAL A 167 -13.18 -2.20 3.45
N SER A 168 -11.97 -2.06 4.01
CA SER A 168 -10.71 -2.41 3.34
C SER A 168 -10.67 -3.90 2.96
N ILE A 169 -11.09 -4.81 3.86
CA ILE A 169 -11.14 -6.25 3.55
C ILE A 169 -12.18 -6.52 2.45
N GLU A 170 -13.36 -5.87 2.50
CA GLU A 170 -14.41 -6.02 1.48
C GLU A 170 -13.95 -5.46 0.11
N ALA A 171 -13.14 -4.41 0.09
CA ALA A 171 -12.52 -3.82 -1.08
C ALA A 171 -11.26 -4.56 -1.56
N GLY A 172 -10.66 -5.38 -0.71
CA GLY A 172 -9.44 -6.12 -0.99
C GLY A 172 -9.53 -7.12 -2.14
N PHE A 173 -8.47 -7.85 -2.38
CA PHE A 173 -8.33 -8.74 -3.54
C PHE A 173 -8.39 -10.21 -3.16
N ARG A 174 -8.78 -11.04 -4.12
CA ARG A 174 -8.57 -12.49 -4.14
C ARG A 174 -7.38 -12.82 -5.03
N PRO A 175 -6.79 -14.02 -4.89
CA PRO A 175 -5.70 -14.44 -5.77
C PRO A 175 -6.06 -14.27 -7.24
N GLY A 176 -5.14 -13.66 -8.01
CA GLY A 176 -5.29 -13.38 -9.43
C GLY A 176 -6.05 -12.10 -9.79
N GLU A 177 -6.83 -11.50 -8.87
CA GLU A 177 -7.60 -10.29 -9.19
C GLU A 177 -6.69 -9.06 -9.38
N LEU A 178 -5.72 -8.85 -8.50
CA LEU A 178 -4.84 -7.68 -8.57
C LEU A 178 -3.94 -7.68 -9.81
N PRO A 179 -3.19 -8.76 -10.11
CA PRO A 179 -2.36 -8.79 -11.32
C PRO A 179 -3.19 -8.67 -12.61
N THR A 180 -4.42 -9.21 -12.64
CA THR A 180 -5.34 -9.04 -13.77
C THR A 180 -5.80 -7.58 -13.91
N ALA A 181 -6.23 -6.93 -12.82
CA ALA A 181 -6.66 -5.53 -12.83
C ALA A 181 -5.52 -4.57 -13.23
N LEU A 182 -4.28 -4.88 -12.85
CA LEU A 182 -3.07 -4.16 -13.24
C LEU A 182 -2.52 -4.58 -14.61
N ARG A 183 -3.15 -5.54 -15.31
CA ARG A 183 -2.74 -6.00 -16.66
C ARG A 183 -1.25 -6.39 -16.73
N LEU A 184 -0.69 -6.97 -15.67
CA LEU A 184 0.75 -7.19 -15.53
C LEU A 184 1.34 -8.06 -16.64
N ASP A 185 0.61 -9.11 -17.09
CA ASP A 185 1.06 -9.95 -18.20
C ASP A 185 1.20 -9.14 -19.50
N GLN A 186 0.25 -8.22 -19.76
CA GLN A 186 0.26 -7.39 -20.97
C GLN A 186 1.39 -6.33 -20.92
N LEU A 187 1.81 -5.93 -19.73
CA LEU A 187 2.89 -4.98 -19.50
C LEU A 187 4.27 -5.66 -19.42
N GLY A 188 4.34 -6.98 -19.63
CA GLY A 188 5.60 -7.72 -19.62
C GLY A 188 6.19 -7.94 -18.23
N TYR A 189 5.35 -8.15 -17.22
CA TYR A 189 5.81 -8.53 -15.88
C TYR A 189 5.61 -10.02 -15.62
N ARG A 190 6.60 -10.63 -15.01
CA ARG A 190 6.44 -11.90 -14.31
C ARG A 190 6.13 -11.60 -12.85
N PHE A 191 5.12 -12.22 -12.27
CA PHE A 191 4.73 -11.96 -10.88
C PHE A 191 4.57 -13.24 -10.07
N ARG A 192 4.71 -13.08 -8.76
CA ARG A 192 4.39 -14.10 -7.75
C ARG A 192 3.45 -13.49 -6.74
N GLU A 193 2.33 -14.14 -6.50
CA GLU A 193 1.32 -13.73 -5.54
C GLU A 193 1.20 -14.76 -4.42
N THR A 194 1.01 -14.32 -3.20
CA THR A 194 0.88 -15.18 -2.02
C THR A 194 -0.20 -14.63 -1.09
N ALA A 195 -1.19 -15.46 -0.78
CA ALA A 195 -2.15 -15.17 0.27
C ALA A 195 -1.55 -15.49 1.64
N SER A 196 -1.46 -14.48 2.50
CA SER A 196 -0.95 -14.62 3.86
C SER A 196 -2.05 -15.06 4.82
N HIS A 197 -1.76 -15.98 5.73
CA HIS A 197 -2.66 -16.34 6.84
C HIS A 197 -3.02 -15.14 7.74
N ARG A 198 -2.26 -14.05 7.64
CA ARG A 198 -2.50 -12.79 8.38
C ARG A 198 -3.47 -11.84 7.68
N GLY A 199 -4.15 -12.29 6.63
CA GLY A 199 -5.21 -11.51 5.96
C GLY A 199 -4.75 -10.57 4.86
N PHE A 200 -3.57 -10.80 4.27
CA PHE A 200 -3.07 -10.05 3.12
C PHE A 200 -2.84 -10.91 1.91
N ILE A 201 -3.00 -10.30 0.76
CA ILE A 201 -2.47 -10.78 -0.50
C ILE A 201 -1.26 -9.94 -0.86
N ARG A 202 -0.15 -10.60 -1.13
CA ARG A 202 1.16 -10.00 -1.35
C ARG A 202 1.67 -10.39 -2.72
N MET A 203 2.18 -9.42 -3.46
CA MET A 203 2.67 -9.66 -4.81
C MET A 203 4.02 -8.99 -5.02
N ILE A 204 4.87 -9.67 -5.76
CA ILE A 204 6.10 -9.14 -6.34
C ILE A 204 6.00 -9.36 -7.83
N ALA A 205 6.13 -8.30 -8.59
CA ALA A 205 6.19 -8.35 -10.05
C ALA A 205 7.51 -7.78 -10.53
N GLU A 206 8.17 -8.49 -11.43
CA GLU A 206 9.47 -8.14 -12.02
C GLU A 206 9.31 -8.00 -13.52
N LYS A 207 9.80 -6.89 -14.08
CA LYS A 207 9.73 -6.63 -15.51
C LYS A 207 10.61 -7.62 -16.28
N LEU A 208 10.05 -8.25 -17.28
CA LEU A 208 10.81 -9.10 -18.19
C LEU A 208 11.75 -8.19 -19.04
N ARG A 209 13.00 -8.59 -19.14
CA ARG A 209 14.01 -7.91 -19.97
C ARG A 209 13.92 -8.34 -21.41
#